data_3baaf9c511625d2e4e56ce750009ca0c
#
_entry.id   3baaf9c511625d2e4e56ce750009ca0c
#
_cell.length_a   1.000
_cell.length_b   1.000
_cell.length_c   1.000
_cell.angle_alpha   90.00
_cell.angle_beta   90.00
_cell.angle_gamma   90.00
#
_symmetry.space_group_name_H-M   'P 1'
#
loop_
_entity.id
_entity.type
_entity.pdbx_description
1 polymer ?
#
loop_
_entity_poly.entity_id
_entity_poly.type
_entity_poly.pdbx_seq_one_letter_code
_entity_poly.pdbx_strand_id
1 'polypeptide(L)'
;AVPEYKMPMYTDHLYPEDYKYKYPVPGENNSKVSLHIYNVTDRSQKRVAIPDGDAYYIPRIEYIGRNQDLAVMTLNRHQNHFRMIYVNSKTLIPKTIFEEKNSRYLTAEDIHRIQFTSEGFAYLSERSGYTHAYLFSDRGQLIRPLTSGKYDVTQFYGLDNQGNAYYQAADLSPADRNIYRIDSRGKKTLLGQSGGTNQATFSEGFHYYIGMHSSLNSPS
;
A
#
# COMPACT_ATOMS: atom_id res chain seq x y z
N ALA A 1 24.88 -14.23 1.73
CA ALA A 1 25.16 -12.80 1.92
C ALA A 1 24.83 -12.08 0.62
N VAL A 2 24.36 -10.84 0.72
CA VAL A 2 24.14 -9.96 -0.46
C VAL A 2 25.50 -9.56 -1.02
N PRO A 3 25.77 -9.71 -2.33
CA PRO A 3 27.04 -9.32 -2.93
C PRO A 3 27.24 -7.80 -2.92
N GLU A 4 28.50 -7.40 -3.04
CA GLU A 4 28.88 -5.99 -3.19
C GLU A 4 28.77 -5.59 -4.67
N TYR A 5 28.08 -4.49 -4.91
CA TYR A 5 27.96 -3.84 -6.21
C TYR A 5 28.81 -2.57 -6.24
N LYS A 6 29.45 -2.31 -7.37
CA LYS A 6 30.25 -1.12 -7.61
C LYS A 6 29.58 -0.26 -8.66
N MET A 7 29.35 1.00 -8.34
CA MET A 7 28.79 1.98 -9.25
C MET A 7 29.75 3.16 -9.40
N PRO A 8 30.21 3.49 -10.62
CA PRO A 8 31.02 4.68 -10.83
C PRO A 8 30.16 5.93 -10.62
N MET A 9 30.55 6.78 -9.69
CA MET A 9 29.89 8.05 -9.39
C MET A 9 30.73 9.20 -9.88
N TYR A 10 30.15 10.04 -10.75
CA TYR A 10 30.73 11.30 -11.20
C TYR A 10 30.18 12.39 -10.27
N THR A 11 30.97 12.79 -9.29
CA THR A 11 30.64 13.88 -8.38
C THR A 11 31.39 15.15 -8.80
N ASP A 12 32.22 15.70 -7.92
CA ASP A 12 32.95 16.95 -8.15
C ASP A 12 34.35 16.73 -8.81
N HIS A 13 34.62 15.50 -9.21
CA HIS A 13 35.93 15.11 -9.79
C HIS A 13 35.81 14.78 -11.26
N LEU A 14 36.95 14.98 -12.00
CA LEU A 14 37.05 14.67 -13.43
C LEU A 14 36.91 13.17 -13.72
N TYR A 15 37.35 12.32 -12.80
CA TYR A 15 37.27 10.86 -12.90
C TYR A 15 36.25 10.33 -11.88
N PRO A 16 35.50 9.24 -12.21
CA PRO A 16 34.53 8.68 -11.30
C PRO A 16 35.22 7.96 -10.14
N GLU A 17 34.57 8.01 -8.99
CA GLU A 17 34.90 7.20 -7.82
C GLU A 17 33.98 6.00 -7.71
N ASP A 18 34.52 4.82 -7.33
CA ASP A 18 33.72 3.62 -7.10
C ASP A 18 32.91 3.75 -5.82
N TYR A 19 31.59 3.94 -5.95
CA TYR A 19 30.65 3.80 -4.83
C TYR A 19 30.29 2.33 -4.63
N LYS A 20 30.67 1.76 -3.49
CA LYS A 20 30.50 0.34 -3.17
C LYS A 20 29.39 0.16 -2.13
N TYR A 21 28.43 -0.72 -2.45
CA TYR A 21 27.36 -1.05 -1.52
C TYR A 21 26.82 -2.45 -1.82
N LYS A 22 26.11 -3.04 -0.82
CA LYS A 22 25.50 -4.36 -1.01
C LYS A 22 24.21 -4.21 -1.78
N TYR A 23 24.14 -4.81 -2.95
CA TYR A 23 22.97 -4.78 -3.82
C TYR A 23 22.79 -6.10 -4.57
N PRO A 24 21.64 -6.77 -4.41
CA PRO A 24 21.40 -8.02 -5.12
C PRO A 24 20.97 -7.71 -6.56
N VAL A 25 21.84 -7.92 -7.52
CA VAL A 25 21.45 -7.88 -8.94
C VAL A 25 20.56 -9.09 -9.28
N PRO A 26 19.82 -9.06 -10.42
CA PRO A 26 19.02 -10.20 -10.84
C PRO A 26 19.78 -11.53 -10.82
N GLY A 27 19.18 -12.56 -10.23
CA GLY A 27 19.78 -13.89 -10.08
C GLY A 27 20.60 -14.11 -8.80
N GLU A 28 20.96 -13.04 -8.06
CA GLU A 28 21.77 -13.16 -6.86
C GLU A 28 20.93 -13.27 -5.56
N ASN A 29 21.62 -13.57 -4.46
CA ASN A 29 21.01 -13.73 -3.16
C ASN A 29 20.49 -12.38 -2.63
N ASN A 30 19.22 -12.35 -2.24
CA ASN A 30 18.59 -11.19 -1.60
C ASN A 30 18.91 -11.14 -0.10
N SER A 31 18.62 -9.99 0.52
CA SER A 31 18.63 -9.82 1.96
C SER A 31 17.61 -10.75 2.64
N LYS A 32 17.98 -11.29 3.78
CA LYS A 32 17.05 -11.99 4.68
C LYS A 32 16.59 -10.99 5.73
N VAL A 33 15.28 -10.81 5.84
CA VAL A 33 14.66 -9.92 6.83
C VAL A 33 14.01 -10.73 7.96
N SER A 34 13.94 -10.16 9.14
CA SER A 34 13.26 -10.75 10.29
C SER A 34 12.56 -9.66 11.10
N LEU A 35 11.43 -10.02 11.69
CA LEU A 35 10.68 -9.14 12.57
C LEU A 35 10.96 -9.49 14.02
N HIS A 36 11.22 -8.47 14.82
CA HIS A 36 11.43 -8.58 16.24
C HIS A 36 10.54 -7.58 16.98
N ILE A 37 9.99 -8.00 18.12
CA ILE A 37 9.26 -7.14 19.03
C ILE A 37 10.15 -6.92 20.26
N TYR A 38 10.37 -5.65 20.59
CA TYR A 38 11.11 -5.24 21.77
C TYR A 38 10.15 -4.69 22.84
N ASN A 39 10.19 -5.28 24.03
CA ASN A 39 9.45 -4.79 25.18
C ASN A 39 10.28 -3.73 25.93
N VAL A 40 9.79 -2.50 25.94
CA VAL A 40 10.52 -1.36 26.54
C VAL A 40 10.57 -1.43 28.09
N THR A 41 9.62 -2.15 28.70
CA THR A 41 9.53 -2.25 30.17
C THR A 41 10.58 -3.20 30.75
N ASP A 42 10.67 -4.42 30.21
CA ASP A 42 11.60 -5.46 30.69
C ASP A 42 12.86 -5.59 29.82
N ARG A 43 12.95 -4.77 28.77
CA ARG A 43 14.06 -4.72 27.79
C ARG A 43 14.29 -6.06 27.06
N SER A 44 13.29 -6.92 27.02
CA SER A 44 13.37 -8.17 26.28
C SER A 44 13.09 -8.00 24.80
N GLN A 45 13.73 -8.81 23.97
CA GLN A 45 13.52 -8.87 22.54
C GLN A 45 13.12 -10.28 22.14
N LYS A 46 12.07 -10.39 21.31
CA LYS A 46 11.60 -11.69 20.82
C LYS A 46 11.41 -11.63 19.31
N ARG A 47 11.86 -12.68 18.62
CA ARG A 47 11.64 -12.83 17.18
C ARG A 47 10.22 -13.32 16.92
N VAL A 48 9.57 -12.74 15.92
CA VAL A 48 8.26 -13.20 15.39
C VAL A 48 8.53 -14.22 14.29
N ALA A 49 7.92 -15.40 14.39
CA ALA A 49 8.01 -16.44 13.36
C ALA A 49 7.03 -16.13 12.23
N ILE A 50 7.47 -15.38 11.22
CA ILE A 50 6.67 -15.12 10.02
C ILE A 50 6.57 -16.39 9.17
N PRO A 51 5.37 -16.81 8.70
CA PRO A 51 5.16 -18.12 8.05
C PRO A 51 5.82 -18.29 6.66
N ASP A 52 6.45 -17.30 6.08
CA ASP A 52 6.85 -17.31 4.66
C ASP A 52 8.24 -17.82 4.34
N GLY A 53 8.99 -18.34 5.30
CA GLY A 53 10.36 -18.76 5.02
C GLY A 53 11.31 -17.58 4.72
N ASP A 54 12.37 -17.84 3.91
CA ASP A 54 13.56 -16.99 3.86
C ASP A 54 13.60 -15.94 2.74
N ALA A 55 12.60 -15.86 1.88
CA ALA A 55 12.67 -15.05 0.65
C ALA A 55 11.46 -14.11 0.51
N TYR A 56 11.29 -13.22 1.47
CA TYR A 56 10.19 -12.25 1.47
C TYR A 56 10.69 -10.84 1.82
N TYR A 57 9.94 -9.86 1.39
CA TYR A 57 10.04 -8.48 1.84
C TYR A 57 8.99 -8.22 2.92
N ILE A 58 9.27 -7.27 3.80
CA ILE A 58 8.30 -6.70 4.75
C ILE A 58 8.16 -5.21 4.37
N PRO A 59 7.35 -4.89 3.35
CA PRO A 59 7.22 -3.51 2.88
C PRO A 59 6.56 -2.60 3.89
N ARG A 60 5.69 -3.12 4.77
CA ARG A 60 5.00 -2.32 5.77
C ARG A 60 4.71 -3.13 7.03
N ILE A 61 4.79 -2.44 8.15
CA ILE A 61 4.35 -2.90 9.47
C ILE A 61 3.50 -1.79 10.06
N GLU A 62 2.35 -2.14 10.63
CA GLU A 62 1.46 -1.17 11.27
C GLU A 62 0.83 -1.73 12.53
N TYR A 63 0.82 -0.92 13.58
CA TYR A 63 0.12 -1.25 14.81
C TYR A 63 -1.34 -0.84 14.69
N ILE A 64 -2.23 -1.82 14.63
CA ILE A 64 -3.66 -1.57 14.35
C ILE A 64 -4.50 -1.32 15.60
N GLY A 65 -3.88 -1.33 16.80
CA GLY A 65 -4.53 -0.97 18.07
C GLY A 65 -5.63 -1.91 18.56
N ARG A 66 -6.08 -2.84 17.72
CA ARG A 66 -7.11 -3.83 18.09
C ARG A 66 -6.44 -5.05 18.71
N ASN A 67 -6.92 -5.50 19.84
CA ASN A 67 -6.37 -6.66 20.56
C ASN A 67 -4.84 -6.64 20.71
N GLN A 68 -4.22 -5.45 20.57
CA GLN A 68 -2.76 -5.29 20.53
C GLN A 68 -2.09 -6.02 19.36
N ASP A 69 -2.77 -6.12 18.24
CA ASP A 69 -2.26 -6.78 17.05
C ASP A 69 -1.42 -5.83 16.20
N LEU A 70 -0.36 -6.40 15.64
CA LEU A 70 0.50 -5.79 14.66
C LEU A 70 0.16 -6.37 13.29
N ALA A 71 -0.16 -5.53 12.32
CA ALA A 71 -0.29 -5.95 10.93
C ALA A 71 1.08 -5.95 10.27
N VAL A 72 1.47 -7.09 9.72
CA VAL A 72 2.72 -7.31 9.00
C VAL A 72 2.37 -7.64 7.56
N MET A 73 2.75 -6.78 6.64
CA MET A 73 2.60 -6.99 5.22
C MET A 73 3.86 -7.66 4.69
N THR A 74 3.70 -8.78 3.99
CA THR A 74 4.81 -9.50 3.38
C THR A 74 4.61 -9.64 1.89
N LEU A 75 5.70 -9.63 1.14
CA LEU A 75 5.71 -9.78 -0.30
C LEU A 75 6.84 -10.73 -0.67
N ASN A 76 6.58 -11.72 -1.53
CA ASN A 76 7.61 -12.64 -1.98
C ASN A 76 8.60 -11.94 -2.94
N ARG A 77 9.74 -12.59 -3.25
CA ARG A 77 10.78 -12.01 -4.11
C ARG A 77 10.28 -11.67 -5.52
N HIS A 78 9.37 -12.45 -6.07
CA HIS A 78 8.77 -12.18 -7.39
C HIS A 78 7.72 -11.07 -7.35
N GLN A 79 7.41 -10.55 -6.14
CA GLN A 79 6.40 -9.50 -5.92
C GLN A 79 5.02 -9.83 -6.53
N ASN A 80 4.66 -11.10 -6.51
CA ASN A 80 3.39 -11.60 -7.04
C ASN A 80 2.54 -12.35 -6.01
N HIS A 81 2.98 -12.39 -4.76
CA HIS A 81 2.26 -12.98 -3.64
C HIS A 81 2.37 -12.08 -2.41
N PHE A 82 1.30 -11.36 -2.14
CA PHE A 82 1.12 -10.52 -0.97
C PHE A 82 0.39 -11.27 0.13
N ARG A 83 0.82 -11.09 1.38
CA ARG A 83 0.11 -11.55 2.58
C ARG A 83 0.04 -10.45 3.62
N MET A 84 -1.10 -10.36 4.28
CA MET A 84 -1.27 -9.61 5.51
C MET A 84 -1.38 -10.58 6.68
N ILE A 85 -0.51 -10.43 7.65
CA ILE A 85 -0.37 -11.30 8.81
C ILE A 85 -0.63 -10.45 10.05
N TYR A 86 -1.59 -10.85 10.88
CA TYR A 86 -1.74 -10.25 12.20
C TYR A 86 -0.89 -11.00 13.20
N VAL A 87 -0.19 -10.26 14.05
CA VAL A 87 0.68 -10.79 15.11
C VAL A 87 0.23 -10.15 16.42
N ASN A 88 -0.26 -10.97 17.33
CA ASN A 88 -0.56 -10.48 18.66
C ASN A 88 0.74 -10.16 19.41
N SER A 89 0.89 -8.92 19.88
CA SER A 89 2.14 -8.41 20.46
C SER A 89 2.53 -9.10 21.78
N LYS A 90 1.58 -9.74 22.47
CA LYS A 90 1.82 -10.47 23.71
C LYS A 90 2.22 -11.93 23.46
N THR A 91 1.43 -12.63 22.63
CA THR A 91 1.62 -14.06 22.38
C THR A 91 2.61 -14.35 21.27
N LEU A 92 2.86 -13.38 20.38
CA LEU A 92 3.70 -13.43 19.18
C LEU A 92 3.23 -14.50 18.15
N ILE A 93 1.98 -14.93 18.27
CA ILE A 93 1.41 -15.92 17.36
C ILE A 93 0.98 -15.18 16.08
N PRO A 94 1.58 -15.52 14.92
CA PRO A 94 1.18 -14.94 13.64
C PRO A 94 -0.06 -15.65 13.11
N LYS A 95 -0.94 -14.89 12.46
CA LYS A 95 -2.11 -15.41 11.75
C LYS A 95 -2.24 -14.72 10.41
N THR A 96 -2.14 -15.45 9.31
CA THR A 96 -2.45 -14.92 7.97
C THR A 96 -3.93 -14.60 7.89
N ILE A 97 -4.21 -13.33 7.61
CA ILE A 97 -5.57 -12.78 7.51
C ILE A 97 -6.00 -12.67 6.05
N PHE A 98 -5.07 -12.27 5.19
CA PHE A 98 -5.38 -12.00 3.79
C PHE A 98 -4.22 -12.42 2.91
N GLU A 99 -4.56 -12.92 1.72
CA GLU A 99 -3.59 -13.23 0.66
C GLU A 99 -4.12 -12.71 -0.68
N GLU A 100 -3.22 -12.18 -1.48
CA GLU A 100 -3.46 -11.90 -2.89
C GLU A 100 -2.30 -12.40 -3.74
N LYS A 101 -2.64 -13.05 -4.85
CA LYS A 101 -1.69 -13.54 -5.85
C LYS A 101 -2.03 -12.96 -7.20
N ASN A 102 -1.00 -12.61 -7.95
CA ASN A 102 -1.13 -12.18 -9.34
C ASN A 102 -0.19 -13.02 -10.20
N SER A 103 -0.58 -13.36 -11.41
CA SER A 103 0.28 -14.09 -12.36
C SER A 103 1.47 -13.27 -12.86
N ARG A 104 1.42 -11.94 -12.69
CA ARG A 104 2.47 -11.00 -13.07
C ARG A 104 3.18 -10.44 -11.85
N TYR A 105 2.66 -9.35 -11.28
CA TYR A 105 3.23 -8.72 -10.07
C TYR A 105 2.13 -7.94 -9.31
N LEU A 106 2.42 -7.60 -8.07
CA LEU A 106 1.63 -6.74 -7.20
C LEU A 106 2.46 -5.50 -6.84
N THR A 107 1.84 -4.34 -6.90
CA THR A 107 2.51 -3.06 -6.64
C THR A 107 2.70 -2.86 -5.13
N ALA A 108 3.92 -2.57 -4.70
CA ALA A 108 4.22 -2.29 -3.29
C ALA A 108 3.51 -1.01 -2.81
N GLU A 109 3.30 -0.04 -3.70
CA GLU A 109 2.57 1.21 -3.41
C GLU A 109 1.14 0.94 -2.94
N ASP A 110 0.45 -0.05 -3.51
CA ASP A 110 -0.91 -0.40 -3.07
C ASP A 110 -0.92 -1.00 -1.67
N ILE A 111 0.14 -1.72 -1.29
CA ILE A 111 0.34 -2.21 0.07
C ILE A 111 0.54 -1.04 1.05
N HIS A 112 1.28 0.00 0.65
CA HIS A 112 1.46 1.20 1.47
C HIS A 112 0.17 2.02 1.62
N ARG A 113 -0.78 1.87 0.70
CA ARG A 113 -2.07 2.59 0.71
C ARG A 113 -3.18 1.84 1.44
N ILE A 114 -2.92 0.66 2.00
CA ILE A 114 -3.90 -0.06 2.84
C ILE A 114 -4.31 0.83 4.00
N GLN A 115 -5.62 0.95 4.21
CA GLN A 115 -6.18 1.71 5.32
C GLN A 115 -6.96 0.79 6.26
N PHE A 116 -6.60 0.82 7.53
CA PHE A 116 -7.34 0.10 8.56
C PHE A 116 -8.54 0.93 9.01
N THR A 117 -9.69 0.27 9.12
CA THR A 117 -10.97 0.87 9.49
C THR A 117 -11.56 0.14 10.69
N SER A 118 -12.67 0.62 11.26
CA SER A 118 -13.38 -0.09 12.32
C SER A 118 -13.94 -1.45 11.89
N GLU A 119 -14.20 -1.66 10.61
CA GLU A 119 -14.74 -2.91 10.06
C GLU A 119 -13.68 -3.89 9.58
N GLY A 120 -12.46 -3.41 9.33
CA GLY A 120 -11.39 -4.20 8.76
C GLY A 120 -10.35 -3.35 8.06
N PHE A 121 -10.17 -3.52 6.75
CA PHE A 121 -9.23 -2.72 5.96
C PHE A 121 -9.70 -2.50 4.53
N ALA A 122 -9.34 -1.37 3.97
CA ALA A 122 -9.51 -1.05 2.55
C ALA A 122 -8.20 -1.27 1.80
N TYR A 123 -8.27 -1.90 0.62
CA TYR A 123 -7.13 -2.26 -0.20
C TYR A 123 -7.44 -2.09 -1.69
N LEU A 124 -6.46 -1.60 -2.47
CA LEU A 124 -6.52 -1.52 -3.92
C LEU A 124 -6.11 -2.87 -4.53
N SER A 125 -6.92 -3.39 -5.45
CA SER A 125 -6.68 -4.68 -6.09
C SER A 125 -7.15 -4.67 -7.53
N GLU A 126 -6.41 -5.36 -8.41
CA GLU A 126 -6.72 -5.55 -9.83
C GLU A 126 -7.58 -6.79 -10.10
N ARG A 127 -8.16 -7.41 -9.07
CA ARG A 127 -8.90 -8.68 -9.18
C ARG A 127 -10.07 -8.68 -10.16
N SER A 128 -10.60 -7.52 -10.51
CA SER A 128 -11.69 -7.34 -11.49
C SER A 128 -11.21 -6.96 -12.89
N GLY A 129 -9.88 -6.91 -13.13
CA GLY A 129 -9.27 -6.50 -14.40
C GLY A 129 -8.90 -5.03 -14.49
N TYR A 130 -9.32 -4.22 -13.51
CA TYR A 130 -8.94 -2.83 -13.28
C TYR A 130 -8.62 -2.63 -11.80
N THR A 131 -7.81 -1.63 -11.50
CA THR A 131 -7.49 -1.28 -10.12
C THR A 131 -8.71 -0.65 -9.45
N HIS A 132 -9.25 -1.31 -8.44
CA HIS A 132 -10.37 -0.82 -7.64
C HIS A 132 -10.11 -0.96 -6.13
N ALA A 133 -10.79 -0.12 -5.34
CA ALA A 133 -10.79 -0.20 -3.89
C ALA A 133 -11.84 -1.21 -3.40
N TYR A 134 -11.44 -2.04 -2.45
CA TYR A 134 -12.28 -3.06 -1.81
C TYR A 134 -12.18 -2.96 -0.30
N LEU A 135 -13.29 -3.18 0.38
CA LEU A 135 -13.35 -3.29 1.83
C LEU A 135 -13.37 -4.76 2.26
N PHE A 136 -12.47 -5.11 3.15
CA PHE A 136 -12.33 -6.43 3.75
C PHE A 136 -12.57 -6.37 5.25
N SER A 137 -13.09 -7.46 5.81
CA SER A 137 -13.19 -7.63 7.27
C SER A 137 -11.83 -7.88 7.92
N ASP A 138 -11.76 -7.82 9.24
CA ASP A 138 -10.60 -8.21 10.04
C ASP A 138 -10.17 -9.68 9.85
N ARG A 139 -11.03 -10.49 9.23
CA ARG A 139 -10.73 -11.89 8.88
C ARG A 139 -10.33 -12.06 7.41
N GLY A 140 -10.13 -10.95 6.68
CA GLY A 140 -9.76 -10.95 5.27
C GLY A 140 -10.88 -11.35 4.31
N GLN A 141 -12.13 -11.40 4.76
CA GLN A 141 -13.28 -11.68 3.90
C GLN A 141 -13.71 -10.39 3.19
N LEU A 142 -13.96 -10.47 1.88
CA LEU A 142 -14.49 -9.35 1.13
C LEU A 142 -15.87 -8.96 1.66
N ILE A 143 -16.01 -7.72 2.15
CA ILE A 143 -17.30 -7.16 2.56
C ILE A 143 -18.01 -6.61 1.33
N ARG A 144 -17.34 -5.70 0.60
CA ARG A 144 -17.89 -5.10 -0.63
C ARG A 144 -16.79 -4.43 -1.47
N PRO A 145 -17.00 -4.29 -2.78
CA PRO A 145 -16.25 -3.32 -3.57
C PRO A 145 -16.65 -1.90 -3.13
N LEU A 146 -15.66 -1.00 -3.04
CA LEU A 146 -15.86 0.43 -2.79
C LEU A 146 -16.00 1.19 -4.11
N THR A 147 -15.31 0.73 -5.14
CA THR A 147 -15.35 1.29 -6.48
C THR A 147 -15.50 0.18 -7.53
N SER A 148 -16.04 0.50 -8.68
CA SER A 148 -16.21 -0.45 -9.81
C SER A 148 -16.32 0.30 -11.13
N GLY A 149 -16.00 -0.37 -12.25
CA GLY A 149 -16.10 0.20 -13.58
C GLY A 149 -15.02 -0.32 -14.52
N LYS A 150 -14.95 0.25 -15.73
CA LYS A 150 -13.91 -0.05 -16.74
C LYS A 150 -12.85 1.07 -16.74
N TYR A 151 -12.26 1.33 -15.58
CA TYR A 151 -11.24 2.34 -15.39
C TYR A 151 -10.41 1.99 -14.14
N ASP A 152 -9.24 2.59 -14.04
CA ASP A 152 -8.38 2.41 -12.87
C ASP A 152 -8.61 3.54 -11.84
N VAL A 153 -8.69 3.14 -10.59
CA VAL A 153 -8.49 4.02 -9.45
C VAL A 153 -6.99 4.28 -9.33
N THR A 154 -6.58 5.50 -9.60
CA THR A 154 -5.16 5.90 -9.61
C THR A 154 -4.65 6.30 -8.23
N GLN A 155 -5.58 6.71 -7.34
CA GLN A 155 -5.28 6.95 -5.93
C GLN A 155 -6.52 6.72 -5.07
N PHE A 156 -6.32 6.08 -3.93
CA PHE A 156 -7.33 5.94 -2.89
C PHE A 156 -6.94 6.81 -1.71
N TYR A 157 -7.79 7.81 -1.40
CA TYR A 157 -7.54 8.74 -0.31
C TYR A 157 -8.04 8.20 1.02
N GLY A 158 -9.15 7.43 1.03
CA GLY A 158 -9.64 6.79 2.21
C GLY A 158 -11.15 6.69 2.33
N LEU A 159 -11.56 6.31 3.56
CA LEU A 159 -12.94 6.24 4.01
C LEU A 159 -13.17 7.25 5.12
N ASP A 160 -14.30 7.94 5.07
CA ASP A 160 -14.77 8.71 6.21
C ASP A 160 -15.52 7.82 7.23
N ASN A 161 -15.91 8.40 8.36
CA ASN A 161 -16.64 7.71 9.43
C ASN A 161 -18.06 7.23 9.03
N GLN A 162 -18.57 7.66 7.89
CA GLN A 162 -19.87 7.23 7.32
C GLN A 162 -19.69 6.12 6.29
N GLY A 163 -18.44 5.69 6.01
CA GLY A 163 -18.11 4.67 5.02
C GLY A 163 -18.16 5.18 3.59
N ASN A 164 -18.11 6.49 3.35
CA ASN A 164 -17.95 7.06 2.02
C ASN A 164 -16.48 6.93 1.61
N ALA A 165 -16.23 6.52 0.37
CA ALA A 165 -14.89 6.38 -0.18
C ALA A 165 -14.51 7.59 -1.04
N TYR A 166 -13.25 8.03 -0.88
CA TYR A 166 -12.66 9.15 -1.62
C TYR A 166 -11.50 8.63 -2.45
N TYR A 167 -11.52 8.92 -3.77
CA TYR A 167 -10.53 8.37 -4.69
C TYR A 167 -10.34 9.25 -5.91
N GLN A 168 -9.23 9.02 -6.61
CA GLN A 168 -8.94 9.60 -7.92
C GLN A 168 -9.05 8.48 -8.96
N ALA A 169 -9.60 8.79 -10.12
CA ALA A 169 -9.75 7.82 -11.19
C ALA A 169 -9.59 8.43 -12.58
N ALA A 170 -9.23 7.56 -13.54
CA ALA A 170 -9.11 7.83 -14.97
C ALA A 170 -10.38 7.36 -15.72
N ASP A 171 -11.56 7.76 -15.25
CA ASP A 171 -12.84 7.21 -15.70
C ASP A 171 -13.46 7.92 -16.91
N LEU A 172 -13.24 9.23 -17.06
CA LEU A 172 -13.72 10.01 -18.20
C LEU A 172 -12.79 9.88 -19.40
N SER A 173 -11.49 9.86 -19.16
CA SER A 173 -10.45 9.69 -20.15
C SER A 173 -9.21 9.08 -19.50
N PRO A 174 -8.43 8.25 -20.19
CA PRO A 174 -7.14 7.74 -19.68
C PRO A 174 -6.14 8.86 -19.32
N ALA A 175 -6.27 10.03 -19.95
CA ALA A 175 -5.41 11.19 -19.70
C ALA A 175 -5.86 12.02 -18.48
N ASP A 176 -7.11 11.88 -18.05
CA ASP A 176 -7.65 12.67 -16.95
C ASP A 176 -7.48 12.00 -15.60
N ARG A 177 -7.44 12.80 -14.56
CA ARG A 177 -7.43 12.38 -13.15
C ARG A 177 -8.50 13.16 -12.41
N ASN A 178 -9.63 12.51 -12.16
CA ASN A 178 -10.78 13.13 -11.51
C ASN A 178 -10.92 12.60 -10.09
N ILE A 179 -11.33 13.47 -9.17
CA ILE A 179 -11.50 13.14 -7.76
C ILE A 179 -12.97 12.89 -7.49
N TYR A 180 -13.26 11.81 -6.81
CA TYR A 180 -14.62 11.38 -6.49
C TYR A 180 -14.81 11.05 -5.02
N ARG A 181 -16.03 11.25 -4.58
CA ARG A 181 -16.62 10.62 -3.41
C ARG A 181 -17.67 9.62 -3.88
N ILE A 182 -17.67 8.43 -3.33
CA ILE A 182 -18.74 7.46 -3.49
C ILE A 182 -19.32 7.12 -2.12
N ASP A 183 -20.62 7.22 -1.97
CA ASP A 183 -21.29 6.92 -0.69
C ASP A 183 -21.54 5.40 -0.54
N SER A 184 -22.00 5.00 0.63
CA SER A 184 -22.32 3.59 0.97
C SER A 184 -23.44 3.00 0.11
N ARG A 185 -24.24 3.84 -0.57
CA ARG A 185 -25.30 3.45 -1.51
C ARG A 185 -24.82 3.37 -2.96
N GLY A 186 -23.53 3.68 -3.22
CA GLY A 186 -22.94 3.67 -4.55
C GLY A 186 -23.14 4.96 -5.35
N LYS A 187 -23.66 6.05 -4.75
CA LYS A 187 -23.77 7.34 -5.45
C LYS A 187 -22.42 8.00 -5.56
N LYS A 188 -21.93 8.09 -6.78
CA LYS A 188 -20.68 8.76 -7.16
C LYS A 188 -20.90 10.26 -7.33
N THR A 189 -20.03 11.06 -6.73
CA THR A 189 -20.05 12.54 -6.81
C THR A 189 -18.65 13.01 -7.20
N LEU A 190 -18.56 13.80 -8.26
CA LEU A 190 -17.31 14.47 -8.66
C LEU A 190 -17.00 15.59 -7.66
N LEU A 191 -15.73 15.66 -7.23
CA LEU A 191 -15.19 16.69 -6.37
C LEU A 191 -14.21 17.54 -7.18
N GLY A 192 -14.42 18.86 -7.17
CA GLY A 192 -13.59 19.79 -7.96
C GLY A 192 -13.97 19.88 -9.43
N GLN A 193 -12.98 20.15 -10.29
CA GLN A 193 -13.19 20.36 -11.73
C GLN A 193 -13.17 19.03 -12.48
N SER A 194 -13.91 18.98 -13.59
CA SER A 194 -13.92 17.83 -14.50
C SER A 194 -12.79 17.95 -15.52
N GLY A 195 -12.15 16.84 -15.84
CA GLY A 195 -11.04 16.77 -16.81
C GLY A 195 -9.71 17.26 -16.27
N GLY A 196 -8.65 17.12 -17.06
CA GLY A 196 -7.29 17.44 -16.67
C GLY A 196 -6.76 16.58 -15.52
N THR A 197 -5.79 17.08 -14.80
CA THR A 197 -5.19 16.41 -13.64
C THR A 197 -5.61 17.11 -12.36
N ASN A 198 -6.36 16.40 -11.53
CA ASN A 198 -6.79 16.87 -10.22
C ASN A 198 -6.08 16.06 -9.13
N GLN A 199 -5.58 16.73 -8.11
CA GLN A 199 -4.99 16.15 -6.91
C GLN A 199 -5.70 16.72 -5.68
N ALA A 200 -5.77 15.94 -4.62
CA ALA A 200 -6.37 16.38 -3.36
C ALA A 200 -5.56 15.91 -2.15
N THR A 201 -5.54 16.76 -1.13
CA THR A 201 -5.11 16.42 0.22
C THR A 201 -6.29 16.64 1.14
N PHE A 202 -6.80 15.58 1.75
CA PHE A 202 -7.94 15.62 2.64
C PHE A 202 -7.51 15.86 4.09
N SER A 203 -8.37 16.56 4.84
CA SER A 203 -8.25 16.65 6.29
C SER A 203 -8.58 15.31 6.93
N GLU A 204 -8.16 15.10 8.18
CA GLU A 204 -8.66 14.01 9.01
C GLU A 204 -10.21 14.05 9.05
N GLY A 205 -10.85 12.89 8.87
CA GLY A 205 -12.30 12.77 8.80
C GLY A 205 -12.95 13.26 7.50
N PHE A 206 -12.19 13.70 6.50
CA PHE A 206 -12.67 14.09 5.15
C PHE A 206 -13.67 15.25 5.11
N HIS A 207 -13.62 16.16 6.09
CA HIS A 207 -14.50 17.34 6.13
C HIS A 207 -14.07 18.43 5.16
N TYR A 208 -12.76 18.55 4.90
CA TYR A 208 -12.16 19.54 4.01
C TYR A 208 -11.10 18.87 3.12
N TYR A 209 -10.82 19.50 1.99
CA TYR A 209 -9.66 19.15 1.18
C TYR A 209 -9.06 20.37 0.49
N ILE A 210 -7.76 20.29 0.24
CA ILE A 210 -7.05 21.20 -0.65
C ILE A 210 -6.97 20.51 -2.01
N GLY A 211 -7.55 21.14 -3.04
CA GLY A 211 -7.51 20.63 -4.40
C GLY A 211 -6.51 21.42 -5.25
N MET A 212 -5.79 20.70 -6.12
CA MET A 212 -4.99 21.27 -7.19
C MET A 212 -5.54 20.78 -8.53
N HIS A 213 -5.63 21.66 -9.50
CA HIS A 213 -6.08 21.32 -10.85
C HIS A 213 -5.11 21.88 -11.86
N SER A 214 -4.77 21.09 -12.87
CA SER A 214 -4.06 21.54 -14.06
C SER A 214 -4.60 20.89 -15.32
N SER A 215 -4.54 21.59 -16.43
CA SER A 215 -4.88 21.05 -17.74
C SER A 215 -3.96 21.69 -18.80
N LEU A 216 -4.09 21.24 -20.04
CA LEU A 216 -3.29 21.76 -21.15
C LEU A 216 -3.39 23.31 -21.26
N ASN A 217 -4.56 23.86 -20.94
CA ASN A 217 -4.85 25.29 -21.06
C ASN A 217 -4.94 26.03 -19.72
N SER A 218 -4.69 25.34 -18.61
CA SER A 218 -4.77 25.90 -17.27
C SER A 218 -3.66 25.31 -16.40
N PRO A 219 -2.53 26.00 -16.21
CA PRO A 219 -1.48 25.56 -15.30
C PRO A 219 -1.97 25.57 -13.86
N SER A 220 -1.35 24.77 -13.01
CA SER A 220 -1.62 24.67 -11.55
C SER A 220 -1.13 25.90 -10.80
#